data_41097983356d8cdef6453481c608efec
#
_entry.id   41097983356d8cdef6453481c608efec
#
_cell.length_a   1.000
_cell.length_b   1.000
_cell.length_c   1.000
_cell.angle_alpha   90.00
_cell.angle_beta   90.00
_cell.angle_gamma   90.00
#
_symmetry.space_group_name_H-M   'P 1'
#
loop_
_entity.id
_entity.type
_entity.pdbx_description
1 polymer ?
#
loop_
_entity_poly.entity_id
_entity_poly.type
_entity_poly.pdbx_seq_one_letter_code
_entity_poly.pdbx_strand_id
1 'polypeptide(L)'
;TDGVALYKHLLTTTTDEKLTAEYKAKIVMLYDQAIACFESKSITTKNGTDDEVNARLGYLYGRKAYDMFYSVNSSYDDNIKALDQCIKYAGDKAEYIIMDPYANIIVYEFKEGRMPKEKAVSLYKRLSEIAEYNIANNEKLSEGYQQAKEAKEGKFAEIEKQIFDCEYFKEKLIPEYEENKEDAQTLKRVLQTLKAQG
;
A
#
# COMPACT_ATOMS: atom_id res chain seq x y z
N THR A 1 -16.15 6.82 -10.83
CA THR A 1 -14.81 7.14 -11.39
C THR A 1 -14.81 8.46 -12.14
N ASP A 2 -15.82 8.75 -12.96
CA ASP A 2 -15.85 9.98 -13.78
C ASP A 2 -15.91 11.26 -12.94
N GLY A 3 -16.69 11.25 -11.84
CA GLY A 3 -16.75 12.35 -10.90
C GLY A 3 -15.40 12.65 -10.23
N VAL A 4 -14.64 11.61 -9.84
CA VAL A 4 -13.30 11.80 -9.28
C VAL A 4 -12.36 12.40 -10.31
N ALA A 5 -12.37 11.89 -11.55
CA ALA A 5 -11.54 12.42 -12.64
C ALA A 5 -11.86 13.89 -12.93
N LEU A 6 -13.14 14.26 -12.91
CA LEU A 6 -13.57 15.65 -13.07
C LEU A 6 -12.99 16.56 -11.98
N TYR A 7 -13.14 16.21 -10.70
CA TYR A 7 -12.64 17.06 -9.62
C TYR A 7 -11.09 17.10 -9.58
N LYS A 8 -10.41 16.02 -9.95
CA LYS A 8 -8.94 16.04 -10.15
C LYS A 8 -8.54 17.02 -11.25
N HIS A 9 -9.26 17.03 -12.37
CA HIS A 9 -9.00 18.00 -13.43
C HIS A 9 -9.26 19.44 -12.95
N LEU A 10 -10.36 19.69 -12.25
CA LEU A 10 -10.67 21.01 -11.69
C LEU A 10 -9.60 21.48 -10.70
N LEU A 11 -8.99 20.58 -9.92
CA LEU A 11 -7.87 20.90 -9.04
C LEU A 11 -6.64 21.42 -9.80
N THR A 12 -6.39 20.95 -11.01
CA THR A 12 -5.24 21.41 -11.82
C THR A 12 -5.48 22.76 -12.47
N THR A 13 -6.71 23.21 -12.55
CA THR A 13 -7.11 24.45 -13.26
C THR A 13 -7.50 25.59 -12.32
N THR A 14 -7.77 25.32 -11.04
CA THR A 14 -8.15 26.38 -10.09
C THR A 14 -6.95 26.86 -9.27
N THR A 15 -6.93 28.17 -9.01
CA THR A 15 -6.02 28.82 -8.05
C THR A 15 -6.77 29.33 -6.81
N ASP A 16 -8.10 29.16 -6.76
CA ASP A 16 -8.94 29.55 -5.63
C ASP A 16 -8.82 28.54 -4.50
N GLU A 17 -8.36 28.97 -3.33
CA GLU A 17 -8.14 28.09 -2.16
C GLU A 17 -9.44 27.44 -1.67
N LYS A 18 -10.57 28.16 -1.71
CA LYS A 18 -11.88 27.66 -1.28
C LYS A 18 -12.36 26.54 -2.23
N LEU A 19 -12.26 26.77 -3.54
CA LEU A 19 -12.59 25.74 -4.53
C LEU A 19 -11.63 24.56 -4.46
N THR A 20 -10.35 24.80 -4.23
CA THR A 20 -9.35 23.75 -4.01
C THR A 20 -9.76 22.85 -2.84
N ALA A 21 -10.12 23.41 -1.70
CA ALA A 21 -10.58 22.65 -0.53
C ALA A 21 -11.89 21.90 -0.81
N GLU A 22 -12.83 22.52 -1.52
CA GLU A 22 -14.10 21.89 -1.91
C GLU A 22 -13.85 20.69 -2.84
N TYR A 23 -13.04 20.84 -3.88
CA TYR A 23 -12.77 19.75 -4.84
C TYR A 23 -12.04 18.58 -4.19
N LYS A 24 -11.08 18.85 -3.28
CA LYS A 24 -10.42 17.81 -2.47
C LYS A 24 -11.44 17.04 -1.63
N ALA A 25 -12.32 17.72 -0.94
CA ALA A 25 -13.38 17.08 -0.16
C ALA A 25 -14.34 16.26 -1.04
N LYS A 26 -14.67 16.73 -2.23
CA LYS A 26 -15.52 16.00 -3.19
C LYS A 26 -14.87 14.71 -3.68
N ILE A 27 -13.55 14.70 -3.93
CA ILE A 27 -12.82 13.49 -4.33
C ILE A 27 -12.98 12.42 -3.24
N VAL A 28 -12.69 12.75 -1.97
CA VAL A 28 -12.79 11.81 -0.85
C VAL A 28 -14.23 11.33 -0.67
N MET A 29 -15.19 12.27 -0.67
CA MET A 29 -16.62 11.96 -0.53
C MET A 29 -17.13 10.98 -1.59
N LEU A 30 -16.71 11.11 -2.85
CA LEU A 30 -17.14 10.22 -3.92
C LEU A 30 -16.62 8.79 -3.72
N TYR A 31 -15.38 8.63 -3.22
CA TYR A 31 -14.87 7.31 -2.84
C TYR A 31 -15.66 6.73 -1.66
N ASP A 32 -15.92 7.54 -0.61
CA ASP A 32 -16.65 7.08 0.57
C ASP A 32 -18.07 6.64 0.22
N GLN A 33 -18.77 7.39 -0.64
CA GLN A 33 -20.09 7.00 -1.12
C GLN A 33 -20.07 5.70 -1.90
N ALA A 34 -19.10 5.51 -2.81
CA ALA A 34 -18.96 4.28 -3.56
C ALA A 34 -18.65 3.08 -2.65
N ILE A 35 -17.75 3.24 -1.69
CA ILE A 35 -17.40 2.23 -0.70
C ILE A 35 -18.64 1.85 0.13
N ALA A 36 -19.33 2.83 0.70
CA ALA A 36 -20.52 2.61 1.52
C ALA A 36 -21.64 1.87 0.75
N CYS A 37 -21.80 2.13 -0.54
CA CYS A 37 -22.77 1.40 -1.37
C CYS A 37 -22.44 -0.09 -1.51
N PHE A 38 -21.14 -0.46 -1.61
CA PHE A 38 -20.73 -1.89 -1.63
C PHE A 38 -20.81 -2.51 -0.25
N GLU A 39 -20.37 -1.84 0.80
CA GLU A 39 -20.41 -2.34 2.18
C GLU A 39 -21.84 -2.57 2.68
N SER A 40 -22.77 -1.67 2.33
CA SER A 40 -24.20 -1.82 2.66
C SER A 40 -24.96 -2.80 1.76
N LYS A 41 -24.27 -3.37 0.74
CA LYS A 41 -24.89 -4.22 -0.29
C LYS A 41 -26.02 -3.55 -1.07
N SER A 42 -26.09 -2.20 -1.07
CA SER A 42 -27.05 -1.45 -1.90
C SER A 42 -26.73 -1.51 -3.39
N ILE A 43 -25.47 -1.77 -3.73
CA ILE A 43 -25.00 -2.19 -5.04
C ILE A 43 -24.12 -3.44 -4.91
N THR A 44 -24.04 -4.22 -5.97
CA THR A 44 -23.23 -5.42 -6.02
C THR A 44 -22.45 -5.52 -7.33
N THR A 45 -21.55 -6.47 -7.42
CA THR A 45 -20.83 -6.85 -8.64
C THR A 45 -21.70 -7.73 -9.54
N LYS A 46 -21.23 -8.03 -10.75
CA LYS A 46 -21.99 -8.80 -11.77
C LYS A 46 -22.48 -10.15 -11.24
N ASN A 47 -21.64 -10.89 -10.51
CA ASN A 47 -22.02 -12.20 -9.97
C ASN A 47 -22.41 -12.13 -8.48
N GLY A 48 -22.18 -11.00 -7.82
CA GLY A 48 -22.58 -10.76 -6.43
C GLY A 48 -21.82 -11.60 -5.38
N THR A 49 -20.67 -12.20 -5.76
CA THR A 49 -19.88 -12.98 -4.81
C THR A 49 -19.11 -12.07 -3.84
N ASP A 50 -18.88 -12.56 -2.61
CA ASP A 50 -18.10 -11.82 -1.62
C ASP A 50 -16.67 -11.54 -2.13
N ASP A 51 -16.06 -12.45 -2.88
CA ASP A 51 -14.74 -12.25 -3.48
C ASP A 51 -14.72 -11.10 -4.48
N GLU A 52 -15.73 -10.99 -5.35
CA GLU A 52 -15.84 -9.86 -6.28
C GLU A 52 -16.10 -8.54 -5.55
N VAL A 53 -16.94 -8.56 -4.52
CA VAL A 53 -17.21 -7.38 -3.68
C VAL A 53 -15.95 -6.95 -2.95
N ASN A 54 -15.22 -7.88 -2.34
CA ASN A 54 -13.95 -7.61 -1.66
C ASN A 54 -12.89 -7.06 -2.63
N ALA A 55 -12.76 -7.65 -3.81
CA ALA A 55 -11.86 -7.13 -4.85
C ALA A 55 -12.23 -5.69 -5.25
N ARG A 56 -13.53 -5.39 -5.37
CA ARG A 56 -14.00 -4.04 -5.69
C ARG A 56 -13.76 -3.04 -4.56
N LEU A 57 -13.99 -3.44 -3.30
CA LEU A 57 -13.68 -2.63 -2.12
C LEU A 57 -12.17 -2.36 -2.02
N GLY A 58 -11.34 -3.39 -2.18
CA GLY A 58 -9.88 -3.23 -2.19
C GLY A 58 -9.42 -2.26 -3.27
N TYR A 59 -9.96 -2.36 -4.49
CA TYR A 59 -9.72 -1.41 -5.57
C TYR A 59 -10.10 0.03 -5.18
N LEU A 60 -11.30 0.24 -4.63
CA LEU A 60 -11.78 1.57 -4.26
C LEU A 60 -10.94 2.19 -3.16
N TYR A 61 -10.60 1.43 -2.11
CA TYR A 61 -9.73 1.89 -1.04
C TYR A 61 -8.31 2.20 -1.53
N GLY A 62 -7.75 1.40 -2.42
CA GLY A 62 -6.45 1.65 -3.02
C GLY A 62 -6.41 2.94 -3.84
N ARG A 63 -7.41 3.14 -4.71
CA ARG A 63 -7.54 4.37 -5.49
C ARG A 63 -7.80 5.59 -4.62
N LYS A 64 -8.64 5.45 -3.58
CA LYS A 64 -8.86 6.50 -2.58
C LYS A 64 -7.55 6.91 -1.93
N ALA A 65 -6.78 5.94 -1.40
CA ALA A 65 -5.51 6.21 -0.74
C ALA A 65 -4.49 6.89 -1.68
N TYR A 66 -4.40 6.43 -2.93
CA TYR A 66 -3.54 7.03 -3.94
C TYR A 66 -3.91 8.51 -4.18
N ASP A 67 -5.18 8.81 -4.40
CA ASP A 67 -5.63 10.18 -4.63
C ASP A 67 -5.55 11.05 -3.36
N MET A 68 -5.77 10.47 -2.17
CA MET A 68 -5.56 11.16 -0.89
C MET A 68 -4.10 11.58 -0.71
N PHE A 69 -3.15 10.76 -1.14
CA PHE A 69 -1.72 11.07 -1.04
C PHE A 69 -1.29 12.11 -2.08
N TYR A 70 -1.57 11.88 -3.37
CA TYR A 70 -1.03 12.70 -4.45
C TYR A 70 -1.87 13.92 -4.83
N SER A 71 -3.19 13.85 -4.70
CA SER A 71 -4.09 14.91 -5.20
C SER A 71 -4.68 15.74 -4.07
N VAL A 72 -5.04 15.09 -2.96
CA VAL A 72 -5.72 15.74 -1.83
C VAL A 72 -4.72 16.26 -0.80
N ASN A 73 -3.57 15.60 -0.63
CA ASN A 73 -2.61 15.82 0.46
C ASN A 73 -3.29 15.64 1.83
N SER A 74 -3.98 14.53 2.02
CA SER A 74 -4.61 14.16 3.29
C SER A 74 -3.56 13.82 4.35
N SER A 75 -4.00 13.77 5.62
CA SER A 75 -3.15 13.32 6.71
C SER A 75 -2.63 11.89 6.47
N TYR A 76 -1.43 11.58 6.96
CA TYR A 76 -0.89 10.23 6.85
C TYR A 76 -1.73 9.20 7.62
N ASP A 77 -2.32 9.58 8.74
CA ASP A 77 -3.22 8.70 9.50
C ASP A 77 -4.44 8.27 8.67
N ASP A 78 -5.05 9.19 7.92
CA ASP A 78 -6.19 8.86 7.07
C ASP A 78 -5.78 8.04 5.85
N ASN A 79 -4.60 8.31 5.29
CA ASN A 79 -4.01 7.50 4.23
C ASN A 79 -3.74 6.07 4.71
N ILE A 80 -3.12 5.88 5.89
CA ILE A 80 -2.84 4.56 6.48
C ILE A 80 -4.15 3.77 6.64
N LYS A 81 -5.22 4.40 7.16
CA LYS A 81 -6.53 3.72 7.29
C LYS A 81 -7.05 3.22 5.94
N ALA A 82 -6.95 4.03 4.89
CA ALA A 82 -7.41 3.63 3.55
C ALA A 82 -6.51 2.53 2.94
N LEU A 83 -5.19 2.61 3.12
CA LEU A 83 -4.23 1.60 2.67
C LEU A 83 -4.41 0.26 3.40
N ASP A 84 -4.62 0.29 4.71
CA ASP A 84 -4.90 -0.90 5.51
C ASP A 84 -6.21 -1.59 5.06
N GLN A 85 -7.27 -0.82 4.78
CA GLN A 85 -8.52 -1.38 4.24
C GLN A 85 -8.32 -1.94 2.81
N CYS A 86 -7.51 -1.30 1.97
CA CYS A 86 -7.17 -1.83 0.66
C CYS A 86 -6.55 -3.23 0.79
N ILE A 87 -5.51 -3.38 1.63
CA ILE A 87 -4.84 -4.67 1.83
C ILE A 87 -5.78 -5.69 2.48
N LYS A 88 -6.62 -5.28 3.43
CA LYS A 88 -7.60 -6.17 4.07
C LYS A 88 -8.57 -6.80 3.06
N TYR A 89 -9.09 -6.01 2.14
CA TYR A 89 -10.08 -6.48 1.18
C TYR A 89 -9.45 -7.15 -0.06
N ALA A 90 -8.37 -6.60 -0.60
CA ALA A 90 -7.73 -7.12 -1.80
C ALA A 90 -6.74 -8.26 -1.53
N GLY A 91 -6.19 -8.36 -0.32
CA GLY A 91 -5.16 -9.34 0.02
C GLY A 91 -3.94 -9.22 -0.89
N ASP A 92 -3.49 -10.34 -1.44
CA ASP A 92 -2.35 -10.38 -2.36
C ASP A 92 -2.63 -9.73 -3.71
N LYS A 93 -3.91 -9.48 -4.03
CA LYS A 93 -4.33 -8.83 -5.29
C LYS A 93 -4.42 -7.30 -5.18
N ALA A 94 -3.91 -6.69 -4.11
CA ALA A 94 -3.86 -5.23 -4.00
C ALA A 94 -3.05 -4.63 -5.14
N GLU A 95 -3.53 -3.54 -5.75
CA GLU A 95 -2.87 -2.92 -6.89
C GLU A 95 -1.51 -2.29 -6.51
N TYR A 96 -0.54 -2.35 -7.42
CA TYR A 96 0.82 -1.81 -7.21
C TYR A 96 0.87 -0.31 -6.88
N ILE A 97 -0.18 0.45 -7.25
CA ILE A 97 -0.24 1.90 -7.01
C ILE A 97 -0.20 2.28 -5.53
N ILE A 98 -0.53 1.34 -4.61
CA ILE A 98 -0.47 1.61 -3.17
C ILE A 98 0.95 1.56 -2.61
N MET A 99 1.91 0.95 -3.31
CA MET A 99 3.24 0.65 -2.77
C MET A 99 4.03 1.91 -2.50
N ASP A 100 4.08 2.85 -3.46
CA ASP A 100 4.84 4.09 -3.30
C ASP A 100 4.25 5.00 -2.20
N PRO A 101 2.96 5.36 -2.18
CA PRO A 101 2.42 6.17 -1.10
C PRO A 101 2.58 5.50 0.27
N TYR A 102 2.39 4.18 0.36
CA TYR A 102 2.53 3.50 1.65
C TYR A 102 3.99 3.46 2.11
N ALA A 103 4.94 3.15 1.24
CA ALA A 103 6.36 3.18 1.58
C ALA A 103 6.81 4.57 2.05
N ASN A 104 6.39 5.63 1.36
CA ASN A 104 6.70 7.00 1.76
C ASN A 104 6.16 7.33 3.16
N ILE A 105 4.91 6.97 3.44
CA ILE A 105 4.27 7.20 4.74
C ILE A 105 4.97 6.41 5.84
N ILE A 106 5.24 5.11 5.63
CA ILE A 106 5.91 4.25 6.62
C ILE A 106 7.28 4.82 6.99
N VAL A 107 8.09 5.15 5.99
CA VAL A 107 9.45 5.68 6.21
C VAL A 107 9.39 7.01 6.94
N TYR A 108 8.48 7.91 6.57
CA TYR A 108 8.31 9.18 7.24
C TYR A 108 7.87 9.00 8.70
N GLU A 109 6.79 8.24 8.95
CA GLU A 109 6.26 8.01 10.30
C GLU A 109 7.26 7.28 11.20
N PHE A 110 8.07 6.39 10.64
CA PHE A 110 9.15 5.73 11.37
C PHE A 110 10.25 6.72 11.77
N LYS A 111 10.72 7.55 10.85
CA LYS A 111 11.76 8.58 11.14
C LYS A 111 11.32 9.59 12.19
N GLU A 112 10.03 9.93 12.20
CA GLU A 112 9.43 10.82 13.18
C GLU A 112 9.11 10.12 14.53
N GLY A 113 9.43 8.84 14.68
CA GLY A 113 9.20 8.06 15.90
C GLY A 113 7.73 7.75 16.19
N ARG A 114 6.82 7.92 15.20
CA ARG A 114 5.39 7.65 15.35
C ARG A 114 5.01 6.23 14.94
N MET A 115 5.86 5.53 14.19
CA MET A 115 5.63 4.14 13.79
C MET A 115 6.62 3.22 14.51
N PRO A 116 6.15 2.20 15.27
CA PRO A 116 7.02 1.19 15.86
C PRO A 116 7.78 0.38 14.80
N LYS A 117 9.01 -0.04 15.12
CA LYS A 117 9.88 -0.84 14.26
C LYS A 117 9.21 -2.10 13.74
N GLU A 118 8.54 -2.85 14.64
CA GLU A 118 7.86 -4.11 14.30
C GLU A 118 6.76 -3.88 13.26
N LYS A 119 6.04 -2.75 13.37
CA LYS A 119 5.00 -2.39 12.39
C LYS A 119 5.62 -2.03 11.05
N ALA A 120 6.70 -1.25 11.03
CA ALA A 120 7.40 -0.91 9.79
C ALA A 120 7.93 -2.16 9.07
N VAL A 121 8.53 -3.10 9.81
CA VAL A 121 9.01 -4.40 9.28
C VAL A 121 7.83 -5.23 8.74
N SER A 122 6.74 -5.34 9.49
CA SER A 122 5.56 -6.11 9.06
C SER A 122 4.97 -5.56 7.76
N LEU A 123 4.84 -4.24 7.64
CA LEU A 123 4.34 -3.58 6.45
C LEU A 123 5.29 -3.71 5.26
N TYR A 124 6.60 -3.60 5.48
CA TYR A 124 7.61 -3.86 4.45
C TYR A 124 7.46 -5.26 3.86
N LYS A 125 7.37 -6.29 4.74
CA LYS A 125 7.17 -7.69 4.33
C LYS A 125 5.87 -7.83 3.55
N ARG A 126 4.77 -7.28 4.06
CA ARG A 126 3.47 -7.38 3.40
C ARG A 126 3.46 -6.78 2.00
N LEU A 127 4.06 -5.61 1.82
CA LEU A 127 4.19 -4.99 0.49
C LEU A 127 5.08 -5.82 -0.44
N SER A 128 6.12 -6.48 0.09
CA SER A 128 6.98 -7.39 -0.70
C SER A 128 6.22 -8.62 -1.16
N GLU A 129 5.44 -9.25 -0.28
CA GLU A 129 4.58 -10.42 -0.59
C GLU A 129 3.57 -10.08 -1.70
N ILE A 130 2.88 -8.94 -1.59
CA ILE A 130 1.94 -8.46 -2.61
C ILE A 130 2.65 -8.29 -3.96
N ALA A 131 3.84 -7.67 -3.98
CA ALA A 131 4.59 -7.48 -5.21
C ALA A 131 5.00 -8.82 -5.83
N GLU A 132 5.60 -9.72 -5.05
CA GLU A 132 6.08 -11.01 -5.51
C GLU A 132 4.96 -11.92 -6.00
N TYR A 133 3.82 -11.95 -5.28
CA TYR A 133 2.64 -12.67 -5.72
C TYR A 133 2.18 -12.21 -7.11
N ASN A 134 2.07 -10.90 -7.34
CA ASN A 134 1.57 -10.39 -8.61
C ASN A 134 2.61 -10.42 -9.74
N ILE A 135 3.90 -10.31 -9.44
CA ILE A 135 4.96 -10.53 -10.43
C ILE A 135 4.88 -11.96 -10.98
N ALA A 136 4.61 -12.94 -10.11
CA ALA A 136 4.51 -14.33 -10.49
C ALA A 136 3.17 -14.72 -11.16
N ASN A 137 2.06 -14.07 -10.78
CA ASN A 137 0.71 -14.52 -11.13
C ASN A 137 -0.10 -13.55 -12.01
N ASN A 138 0.41 -12.33 -12.27
CA ASN A 138 -0.29 -11.32 -13.06
C ASN A 138 0.59 -10.83 -14.22
N GLU A 139 0.63 -11.61 -15.28
CA GLU A 139 1.47 -11.35 -16.46
C GLU A 139 1.26 -9.93 -17.02
N LYS A 140 0.02 -9.44 -17.07
CA LYS A 140 -0.31 -8.13 -17.65
C LYS A 140 0.24 -6.95 -16.86
N LEU A 141 0.38 -7.08 -15.54
CA LEU A 141 0.79 -6.00 -14.64
C LEU A 141 2.14 -6.31 -13.95
N SER A 142 2.79 -7.43 -14.29
CA SER A 142 4.06 -7.88 -13.69
C SER A 142 5.13 -6.77 -13.72
N GLU A 143 5.29 -6.09 -14.84
CA GLU A 143 6.24 -4.97 -14.97
C GLU A 143 5.90 -3.80 -14.03
N GLY A 144 4.62 -3.44 -13.91
CA GLY A 144 4.17 -2.40 -12.97
C GLY A 144 4.46 -2.75 -11.51
N TYR A 145 4.28 -4.02 -11.12
CA TYR A 145 4.64 -4.49 -9.79
C TYR A 145 6.15 -4.52 -9.57
N GLN A 146 6.93 -4.88 -10.59
CA GLN A 146 8.39 -4.86 -10.52
C GLN A 146 8.91 -3.44 -10.27
N GLN A 147 8.44 -2.45 -11.04
CA GLN A 147 8.80 -1.04 -10.87
C GLN A 147 8.37 -0.50 -9.50
N ALA A 148 7.16 -0.83 -9.05
CA ALA A 148 6.67 -0.42 -7.74
C ALA A 148 7.46 -1.06 -6.58
N LYS A 149 7.90 -2.33 -6.75
CA LYS A 149 8.79 -3.00 -5.80
C LYS A 149 10.13 -2.28 -5.71
N GLU A 150 10.75 -1.95 -6.82
CA GLU A 150 12.03 -1.22 -6.86
C GLU A 150 11.91 0.17 -6.20
N ALA A 151 10.84 0.91 -6.50
CA ALA A 151 10.57 2.20 -5.86
C ALA A 151 10.41 2.07 -4.34
N LYS A 152 9.63 1.06 -3.89
CA LYS A 152 9.47 0.73 -2.46
C LYS A 152 10.81 0.41 -1.81
N GLU A 153 11.63 -0.47 -2.42
CA GLU A 153 12.96 -0.83 -1.90
C GLU A 153 13.85 0.42 -1.76
N GLY A 154 13.90 1.26 -2.81
CA GLY A 154 14.65 2.52 -2.77
C GLY A 154 14.20 3.43 -1.62
N LYS A 155 12.89 3.48 -1.33
CA LYS A 155 12.38 4.29 -0.21
C LYS A 155 12.73 3.70 1.15
N PHE A 156 12.56 2.39 1.34
CA PHE A 156 12.89 1.72 2.60
C PHE A 156 14.40 1.69 2.89
N ALA A 157 15.27 1.80 1.88
CA ALA A 157 16.73 1.91 2.08
C ALA A 157 17.11 3.06 3.05
N GLU A 158 16.24 4.09 3.18
CA GLU A 158 16.47 5.20 4.10
C GLU A 158 16.42 4.79 5.60
N ILE A 159 15.73 3.70 5.92
CA ILE A 159 15.53 3.21 7.30
C ILE A 159 15.98 1.75 7.49
N GLU A 160 16.47 1.10 6.44
CA GLU A 160 16.74 -0.33 6.39
C GLU A 160 17.64 -0.80 7.54
N LYS A 161 18.74 -0.11 7.78
CA LYS A 161 19.68 -0.44 8.88
C LYS A 161 19.06 -0.29 10.28
N GLN A 162 18.00 0.48 10.41
CA GLN A 162 17.31 0.71 11.69
C GLN A 162 16.23 -0.34 11.94
N ILE A 163 15.51 -0.77 10.88
CA ILE A 163 14.44 -1.75 10.99
C ILE A 163 14.95 -3.21 10.94
N PHE A 164 16.07 -3.46 10.24
CA PHE A 164 16.72 -4.76 10.11
C PHE A 164 18.08 -4.75 10.80
N ASP A 165 18.14 -4.37 12.06
CA ASP A 165 19.35 -4.36 12.87
C ASP A 165 19.75 -5.76 13.40
N CYS A 166 20.85 -5.82 14.15
CA CYS A 166 21.37 -7.09 14.71
C CYS A 166 20.37 -7.80 15.64
N GLU A 167 19.49 -7.07 16.32
CA GLU A 167 18.45 -7.63 17.18
C GLU A 167 17.39 -8.34 16.35
N TYR A 168 16.92 -7.70 15.26
CA TYR A 168 16.01 -8.31 14.29
C TYR A 168 16.56 -9.61 13.71
N PHE A 169 17.88 -9.64 13.37
CA PHE A 169 18.52 -10.85 12.87
C PHE A 169 18.47 -11.99 13.88
N LYS A 170 18.88 -11.71 15.13
CA LYS A 170 18.96 -12.73 16.19
C LYS A 170 17.58 -13.28 16.59
N GLU A 171 16.59 -12.38 16.74
CA GLU A 171 15.31 -12.73 17.33
C GLU A 171 14.26 -13.19 16.30
N LYS A 172 14.40 -12.79 15.07
CA LYS A 172 13.39 -13.06 14.03
C LYS A 172 13.93 -13.82 12.84
N LEU A 173 15.02 -13.36 12.25
CA LEU A 173 15.46 -13.89 10.97
C LEU A 173 16.19 -15.23 11.11
N ILE A 174 17.02 -15.41 12.14
CA ILE A 174 17.72 -16.67 12.40
C ILE A 174 16.71 -17.78 12.76
N PRO A 175 15.77 -17.61 13.71
CA PRO A 175 14.75 -18.62 13.99
C PRO A 175 13.91 -18.96 12.76
N GLU A 176 13.46 -17.96 12.00
CA GLU A 176 12.67 -18.17 10.79
C GLU A 176 13.43 -18.98 9.73
N TYR A 177 14.72 -18.72 9.57
CA TYR A 177 15.60 -19.53 8.71
C TYR A 177 15.77 -20.96 9.24
N GLU A 178 15.97 -21.12 10.55
CA GLU A 178 16.17 -22.43 11.19
C GLU A 178 14.94 -23.35 11.01
N GLU A 179 13.73 -22.77 11.07
CA GLU A 179 12.47 -23.47 10.85
C GLU A 179 12.19 -23.80 9.38
N ASN A 180 12.74 -23.01 8.43
CA ASN A 180 12.41 -23.08 7.01
C ASN A 180 13.67 -23.19 6.11
N LYS A 181 14.65 -24.00 6.50
CA LYS A 181 15.97 -24.12 5.81
C LYS A 181 15.90 -24.49 4.33
N GLU A 182 14.86 -25.20 3.92
CA GLU A 182 14.68 -25.66 2.54
C GLU A 182 13.79 -24.72 1.70
N ASP A 183 13.19 -23.69 2.32
CA ASP A 183 12.36 -22.74 1.57
C ASP A 183 13.23 -21.69 0.84
N ALA A 184 13.19 -21.76 -0.49
CA ALA A 184 13.98 -20.88 -1.35
C ALA A 184 13.63 -19.38 -1.19
N GLN A 185 12.39 -19.05 -0.84
CA GLN A 185 11.97 -17.65 -0.61
C GLN A 185 12.53 -17.13 0.70
N THR A 186 12.47 -17.93 1.77
CA THR A 186 13.08 -17.59 3.06
C THR A 186 14.57 -17.39 2.92
N LEU A 187 15.28 -18.31 2.24
CA LEU A 187 16.71 -18.19 1.94
C LEU A 187 17.04 -16.91 1.18
N LYS A 188 16.30 -16.61 0.13
CA LYS A 188 16.50 -15.39 -0.67
C LYS A 188 16.33 -14.12 0.17
N ARG A 189 15.30 -14.07 1.00
CA ARG A 189 15.02 -12.94 1.89
C ARG A 189 16.12 -12.76 2.94
N VAL A 190 16.54 -13.84 3.59
CA VAL A 190 17.66 -13.84 4.57
C VAL A 190 18.94 -13.31 3.92
N LEU A 191 19.29 -13.80 2.73
CA LEU A 191 20.46 -13.33 2.00
C LEU A 191 20.38 -11.87 1.58
N GLN A 192 19.22 -11.40 1.15
CA GLN A 192 19.02 -10.00 0.80
C GLN A 192 19.19 -9.09 2.02
N THR A 193 18.58 -9.47 3.15
CA THR A 193 18.67 -8.70 4.39
C THR A 193 20.11 -8.69 4.94
N LEU A 194 20.84 -9.81 4.85
CA LEU A 194 22.25 -9.88 5.24
C LEU A 194 23.15 -8.99 4.37
N LYS A 195 22.91 -8.98 3.05
CA LYS A 195 23.68 -8.10 2.12
C LYS A 195 23.47 -6.61 2.40
N ALA A 196 22.28 -6.22 2.84
CA ALA A 196 21.97 -4.83 3.16
C ALA A 196 22.69 -4.32 4.43
N GLN A 197 23.13 -5.23 5.29
CA GLN A 197 23.86 -4.91 6.54
C GLN A 197 25.39 -4.86 6.37
N GLY A 198 25.93 -5.47 5.34
CA GLY A 198 27.38 -5.55 5.03
C GLY A 198 27.84 -4.45 4.15
#